data_0d8fa8c624837ba4fcc8e05ac121f506
#
_entry.id   0d8fa8c624837ba4fcc8e05ac121f506
#
_cell.length_a   1.000
_cell.length_b   1.000
_cell.length_c   1.000
_cell.angle_alpha   90.00
_cell.angle_beta   90.00
_cell.angle_gamma   90.00
#
_symmetry.space_group_name_H-M   'P 1'
#
loop_
_entity.id
_entity.type
_entity.pdbx_description
1 polymer ?
#
loop_
_entity_poly.entity_id
_entity_poly.type
_entity_poly.pdbx_seq_one_letter_code
_entity_poly.pdbx_strand_id
1 'polypeptide(L)'
;VPKPATLRLSVLDQSPVPSGSTPSQALRNSIALAQHVEALGFRRFWMSEHHAMELLACTAPEIMLARIGAETTHIRIGSGGIMLPHYTALKVAETFRTLHALYPNRVDLGIGRAPGGGPIESAALRRNRNIPLQDDFLDQLSELIAFLHRGFPAAHPFSRILVSPDAPGSPDLWLLGSSAWSAATASEFGLPYAFAHFFSGEGTRSAIEHYQREFRPNPALGDHTRTHPEAMAAVGVICAETQAEADRLALSVRLLQLRIRQNDRRPIAPPAEAAAELSRLGPPLPETAEFPRYFVGTPDTVKAALLDMATKLNINELVVNTITHDHAARLRSYSLLADAFALNSTKRVADELPFGIATALKKMQSFQANGIESN
;
A
#
# COMPACT_ATOMS: atom_id res chain seq x y z
N VAL A 1 -31.59 -6.45 0.60
CA VAL A 1 -30.15 -6.72 0.41
C VAL A 1 -29.48 -5.38 0.38
N PRO A 2 -28.53 -5.05 1.27
CA PRO A 2 -27.80 -3.80 1.17
C PRO A 2 -27.10 -3.74 -0.18
N LYS A 3 -27.16 -2.57 -0.82
CA LYS A 3 -26.47 -2.31 -2.09
C LYS A 3 -24.99 -2.63 -1.89
N PRO A 4 -24.34 -3.45 -2.72
CA PRO A 4 -22.92 -3.75 -2.53
C PRO A 4 -22.15 -2.43 -2.45
N ALA A 5 -21.35 -2.28 -1.41
CA ALA A 5 -20.48 -1.12 -1.27
C ALA A 5 -19.62 -1.03 -2.54
N THR A 6 -19.52 0.16 -3.12
CA THR A 6 -18.72 0.38 -4.33
C THR A 6 -17.27 -0.01 -4.03
N LEU A 7 -16.68 -0.94 -4.81
CA LEU A 7 -15.29 -1.36 -4.64
C LEU A 7 -14.37 -0.13 -4.75
N ARG A 8 -13.54 0.07 -3.72
CA ARG A 8 -12.54 1.14 -3.66
C ARG A 8 -11.22 0.64 -4.22
N LEU A 9 -10.51 1.50 -4.93
CA LEU A 9 -9.16 1.22 -5.41
C LEU A 9 -8.16 2.12 -4.70
N SER A 10 -7.07 1.51 -4.27
CA SER A 10 -5.90 2.14 -3.66
C SER A 10 -4.64 1.76 -4.44
N VAL A 11 -3.52 2.41 -4.18
CA VAL A 11 -2.27 2.20 -4.91
C VAL A 11 -1.15 1.79 -3.97
N LEU A 12 -0.38 0.77 -4.34
CA LEU A 12 0.92 0.46 -3.76
C LEU A 12 2.01 0.78 -4.77
N ASP A 13 2.92 1.66 -4.40
CA ASP A 13 4.11 1.97 -5.19
C ASP A 13 5.39 1.44 -4.53
N GLN A 14 6.24 0.84 -5.34
CA GLN A 14 7.53 0.29 -4.94
C GLN A 14 8.71 1.09 -5.51
N SER A 15 8.46 2.21 -6.19
CA SER A 15 9.45 3.00 -6.94
C SER A 15 10.27 2.12 -7.91
N PRO A 16 9.66 1.41 -8.86
CA PRO A 16 10.37 0.54 -9.78
C PRO A 16 11.35 1.32 -10.65
N VAL A 17 12.56 0.78 -10.81
CA VAL A 17 13.64 1.37 -11.61
C VAL A 17 13.71 0.67 -12.97
N PRO A 18 13.27 1.31 -14.07
CA PRO A 18 13.44 0.77 -15.41
C PRO A 18 14.92 0.76 -15.83
N SER A 19 15.33 -0.24 -16.62
CA SER A 19 16.65 -0.21 -17.25
C SER A 19 16.80 1.03 -18.13
N GLY A 20 17.99 1.64 -18.10
CA GLY A 20 18.22 2.92 -18.77
C GLY A 20 17.73 4.15 -18.01
N SER A 21 17.08 3.99 -16.85
CA SER A 21 16.68 5.06 -15.97
C SER A 21 17.55 5.11 -14.69
N THR A 22 17.26 6.05 -13.80
CA THR A 22 17.98 6.20 -12.53
C THR A 22 17.04 6.01 -11.33
N PRO A 23 17.55 5.58 -10.15
CA PRO A 23 16.77 5.55 -8.92
C PRO A 23 16.14 6.91 -8.57
N SER A 24 16.86 8.01 -8.81
CA SER A 24 16.34 9.37 -8.61
C SER A 24 15.13 9.66 -9.50
N GLN A 25 15.14 9.17 -10.75
CA GLN A 25 13.97 9.31 -11.63
C GLN A 25 12.81 8.45 -11.18
N ALA A 26 13.07 7.22 -10.71
CA ALA A 26 12.03 6.34 -10.14
C ALA A 26 11.32 6.99 -8.95
N LEU A 27 12.05 7.63 -8.02
CA LEU A 27 11.47 8.37 -6.90
C LEU A 27 10.61 9.57 -7.37
N ARG A 28 11.08 10.34 -8.38
CA ARG A 28 10.26 11.40 -8.98
C ARG A 28 9.00 10.87 -9.66
N ASN A 29 9.11 9.73 -10.34
CA ASN A 29 7.95 9.06 -10.95
C ASN A 29 6.91 8.62 -9.90
N SER A 30 7.35 8.22 -8.70
CA SER A 30 6.44 7.90 -7.59
C SER A 30 5.65 9.12 -7.11
N ILE A 31 6.29 10.30 -7.04
CA ILE A 31 5.61 11.56 -6.69
C ILE A 31 4.58 11.92 -7.77
N ALA A 32 4.99 11.88 -9.05
CA ALA A 32 4.09 12.15 -10.17
C ALA A 32 2.90 11.17 -10.21
N LEU A 33 3.16 9.88 -9.91
CA LEU A 33 2.09 8.88 -9.83
C LEU A 33 1.12 9.20 -8.68
N ALA A 34 1.61 9.61 -7.50
CA ALA A 34 0.74 9.96 -6.37
C ALA A 34 -0.22 11.10 -6.71
N GLN A 35 0.29 12.17 -7.34
CA GLN A 35 -0.52 13.30 -7.83
C GLN A 35 -1.54 12.84 -8.89
N HIS A 36 -1.10 11.98 -9.82
CA HIS A 36 -1.96 11.47 -10.89
C HIS A 36 -3.12 10.64 -10.34
N VAL A 37 -2.86 9.70 -9.44
CA VAL A 37 -3.92 8.83 -8.89
C VAL A 37 -4.82 9.55 -7.90
N GLU A 38 -4.32 10.60 -7.22
CA GLU A 38 -5.18 11.51 -6.45
C GLU A 38 -6.21 12.18 -7.35
N ALA A 39 -5.76 12.77 -8.47
CA ALA A 39 -6.64 13.42 -9.45
C ALA A 39 -7.68 12.46 -10.05
N LEU A 40 -7.34 11.17 -10.14
CA LEU A 40 -8.24 10.12 -10.62
C LEU A 40 -9.21 9.59 -9.56
N GLY A 41 -9.07 9.94 -8.28
CA GLY A 41 -9.96 9.55 -7.20
C GLY A 41 -9.65 8.19 -6.54
N PHE A 42 -8.40 7.73 -6.61
CA PHE A 42 -7.95 6.61 -5.80
C PHE A 42 -7.96 6.98 -4.31
N ARG A 43 -8.22 5.99 -3.45
CA ARG A 43 -8.42 6.27 -2.01
C ARG A 43 -7.11 6.47 -1.26
N ARG A 44 -6.09 5.62 -1.50
CA ARG A 44 -4.81 5.58 -0.78
C ARG A 44 -3.65 5.48 -1.76
N PHE A 45 -2.51 6.00 -1.34
CA PHE A 45 -1.22 5.81 -1.98
C PHE A 45 -0.21 5.35 -0.94
N TRP A 46 0.23 4.10 -1.05
CA TRP A 46 1.19 3.49 -0.14
C TRP A 46 2.54 3.29 -0.80
N MET A 47 3.60 3.54 -0.03
CA MET A 47 4.99 3.31 -0.43
C MET A 47 5.54 2.09 0.31
N SER A 48 6.20 1.17 -0.41
CA SER A 48 6.87 0.03 0.21
C SER A 48 8.31 0.33 0.58
N GLU A 49 8.84 -0.42 1.56
CA GLU A 49 10.24 -0.38 1.98
C GLU A 49 11.00 -1.58 1.40
N HIS A 50 12.12 -1.33 0.69
CA HIS A 50 13.02 -2.37 0.19
C HIS A 50 14.47 -1.92 0.32
N HIS A 51 15.36 -2.85 0.67
CA HIS A 51 16.77 -2.55 0.91
C HIS A 51 17.67 -3.26 -0.09
N ALA A 52 18.73 -2.56 -0.52
CA ALA A 52 19.79 -3.06 -1.40
C ALA A 52 19.27 -3.75 -2.68
N MET A 53 18.27 -3.14 -3.33
CA MET A 53 17.67 -3.63 -4.57
C MET A 53 17.86 -2.58 -5.69
N GLU A 54 18.56 -2.95 -6.78
CA GLU A 54 18.70 -2.06 -7.94
C GLU A 54 17.37 -1.81 -8.66
N LEU A 55 16.45 -2.76 -8.56
CA LEU A 55 15.14 -2.71 -9.23
C LEU A 55 14.08 -1.86 -8.52
N LEU A 56 14.28 -1.50 -7.23
CA LEU A 56 13.34 -0.72 -6.43
C LEU A 56 14.08 0.38 -5.66
N ALA A 57 13.66 1.63 -5.82
CA ALA A 57 14.41 2.78 -5.32
C ALA A 57 14.00 3.23 -3.90
N CYS A 58 12.84 2.81 -3.39
CA CYS A 58 12.34 3.28 -2.10
C CYS A 58 12.89 2.45 -0.94
N THR A 59 13.81 3.05 -0.17
CA THR A 59 14.40 2.47 1.05
C THR A 59 13.89 3.12 2.34
N ALA A 60 13.23 4.27 2.23
CA ALA A 60 12.73 5.08 3.33
C ALA A 60 11.36 5.66 2.96
N PRO A 61 10.29 4.83 3.05
CA PRO A 61 8.95 5.26 2.66
C PRO A 61 8.48 6.49 3.44
N GLU A 62 8.87 6.66 4.70
CA GLU A 62 8.50 7.81 5.53
C GLU A 62 9.02 9.14 4.96
N ILE A 63 10.19 9.15 4.33
CA ILE A 63 10.75 10.35 3.65
C ILE A 63 9.93 10.64 2.38
N MET A 64 9.61 9.61 1.60
CA MET A 64 8.78 9.75 0.40
C MET A 64 7.37 10.22 0.76
N LEU A 65 6.79 9.69 1.84
CA LEU A 65 5.46 10.08 2.32
C LEU A 65 5.41 11.53 2.77
N ALA A 66 6.47 12.05 3.42
CA ALA A 66 6.56 13.46 3.75
C ALA A 66 6.54 14.35 2.50
N ARG A 67 7.25 13.94 1.43
CA ARG A 67 7.25 14.66 0.16
C ARG A 67 5.92 14.53 -0.58
N ILE A 68 5.37 13.34 -0.70
CA ILE A 68 4.09 13.06 -1.37
C ILE A 68 2.94 13.79 -0.66
N GLY A 69 2.93 13.80 0.68
CA GLY A 69 1.94 14.51 1.47
C GLY A 69 1.89 16.01 1.18
N ALA A 70 3.06 16.63 0.90
CA ALA A 70 3.16 18.04 0.52
C ALA A 70 2.70 18.32 -0.93
N GLU A 71 2.74 17.31 -1.80
CA GLU A 71 2.35 17.42 -3.22
C GLU A 71 0.89 16.96 -3.49
N THR A 72 0.20 16.47 -2.47
CA THR A 72 -1.17 15.96 -2.53
C THR A 72 -2.03 16.58 -1.44
N THR A 73 -3.35 16.60 -1.60
CA THR A 73 -4.26 17.34 -0.72
C THR A 73 -5.22 16.45 0.07
N HIS A 74 -5.71 15.35 -0.51
CA HIS A 74 -6.78 14.55 0.10
C HIS A 74 -6.58 13.03 0.02
N ILE A 75 -5.76 12.51 -0.89
CA ILE A 75 -5.46 11.08 -0.92
C ILE A 75 -4.79 10.67 0.40
N ARG A 76 -5.20 9.52 0.96
CA ARG A 76 -4.50 8.97 2.12
C ARG A 76 -3.13 8.49 1.69
N ILE A 77 -2.12 8.78 2.49
CA ILE A 77 -0.73 8.38 2.26
C ILE A 77 -0.29 7.39 3.34
N GLY A 78 0.52 6.41 2.99
CA GLY A 78 0.94 5.45 3.99
C GLY A 78 2.08 4.54 3.55
N SER A 79 2.62 3.78 4.51
CA SER A 79 3.58 2.74 4.24
C SER A 79 2.88 1.42 3.88
N GLY A 80 3.45 0.73 2.90
CA GLY A 80 2.93 -0.59 2.48
C GLY A 80 4.02 -1.66 2.35
N GLY A 81 4.83 -1.85 3.46
CA GLY A 81 4.85 -1.37 4.82
C GLY A 81 6.24 -1.02 5.33
N ILE A 82 6.29 -0.50 6.55
CA ILE A 82 7.52 -0.42 7.33
C ILE A 82 7.92 -1.82 7.78
N MET A 83 9.19 -2.15 7.62
CA MET A 83 9.75 -3.43 8.08
C MET A 83 10.10 -3.32 9.57
N LEU A 84 9.07 -3.44 10.44
CA LEU A 84 9.17 -3.17 11.88
C LEU A 84 10.37 -3.83 12.57
N PRO A 85 10.82 -5.06 12.22
CA PRO A 85 11.99 -5.68 12.85
C PRO A 85 13.31 -4.93 12.68
N HIS A 86 13.40 -3.94 11.79
CA HIS A 86 14.61 -3.11 11.61
C HIS A 86 14.64 -1.86 12.49
N TYR A 87 13.55 -1.58 13.20
CA TYR A 87 13.38 -0.34 13.97
C TYR A 87 13.03 -0.61 15.42
N THR A 88 13.05 0.45 16.24
CA THR A 88 12.40 0.42 17.55
C THR A 88 10.97 0.95 17.42
N ALA A 89 10.04 0.37 18.17
CA ALA A 89 8.64 0.77 18.16
C ALA A 89 8.45 2.26 18.43
N LEU A 90 9.21 2.83 19.37
CA LEU A 90 9.18 4.27 19.66
C LEU A 90 9.55 5.12 18.45
N LYS A 91 10.64 4.76 17.72
CA LYS A 91 11.07 5.54 16.56
C LYS A 91 10.03 5.52 15.44
N VAL A 92 9.39 4.38 15.18
CA VAL A 92 8.30 4.26 14.21
C VAL A 92 7.10 5.12 14.66
N ALA A 93 6.71 5.04 15.94
CA ALA A 93 5.62 5.85 16.49
C ALA A 93 5.88 7.36 16.30
N GLU A 94 7.05 7.87 16.67
CA GLU A 94 7.44 9.28 16.53
C GLU A 94 7.42 9.73 15.05
N THR A 95 7.97 8.90 14.17
CA THR A 95 8.03 9.18 12.72
C THR A 95 6.62 9.33 12.14
N PHE A 96 5.73 8.39 12.43
CA PHE A 96 4.38 8.43 11.87
C PHE A 96 3.45 9.41 12.58
N ARG A 97 3.69 9.73 13.86
CA ARG A 97 3.04 10.86 14.52
C ARG A 97 3.47 12.20 13.91
N THR A 98 4.74 12.33 13.52
CA THR A 98 5.22 13.51 12.79
C THR A 98 4.51 13.65 11.44
N LEU A 99 4.40 12.57 10.66
CA LEU A 99 3.63 12.59 9.42
C LEU A 99 2.16 12.93 9.65
N HIS A 100 1.54 12.36 10.71
CA HIS A 100 0.16 12.63 11.05
C HIS A 100 -0.07 14.10 11.47
N ALA A 101 0.87 14.69 12.19
CA ALA A 101 0.81 16.11 12.57
C ALA A 101 0.90 17.03 11.34
N LEU A 102 1.69 16.66 10.33
CA LEU A 102 1.80 17.39 9.07
C LEU A 102 0.56 17.18 8.16
N TYR A 103 -0.01 15.97 8.17
CA TYR A 103 -1.11 15.55 7.28
C TYR A 103 -2.24 14.87 8.09
N PRO A 104 -2.98 15.62 8.92
CA PRO A 104 -3.99 15.06 9.81
C PRO A 104 -5.04 14.23 9.05
N ASN A 105 -5.43 13.10 9.64
CA ASN A 105 -6.44 12.17 9.12
C ASN A 105 -6.12 11.52 7.75
N ARG A 106 -4.90 11.69 7.22
CA ARG A 106 -4.50 11.16 5.92
C ARG A 106 -3.42 10.08 6.00
N VAL A 107 -2.92 9.75 7.19
CA VAL A 107 -1.75 8.88 7.34
C VAL A 107 -2.15 7.47 7.74
N ASP A 108 -1.66 6.48 6.97
CA ASP A 108 -1.71 5.05 7.27
C ASP A 108 -0.30 4.55 7.64
N LEU A 109 -0.19 3.82 8.73
CA LEU A 109 1.03 3.10 9.11
C LEU A 109 0.83 1.62 8.82
N GLY A 110 1.21 1.19 7.63
CA GLY A 110 1.29 -0.24 7.31
C GLY A 110 2.61 -0.82 7.78
N ILE A 111 2.56 -1.94 8.49
CA ILE A 111 3.73 -2.62 9.02
C ILE A 111 3.80 -4.07 8.54
N GLY A 112 5.02 -4.58 8.33
CA GLY A 112 5.30 -5.95 7.95
C GLY A 112 6.41 -6.57 8.81
N ARG A 113 6.41 -7.92 8.87
CA ARG A 113 7.46 -8.70 9.53
C ARG A 113 8.62 -9.06 8.58
N ALA A 114 8.37 -9.02 7.29
CA ALA A 114 9.37 -9.38 6.29
C ALA A 114 10.59 -8.43 6.34
N PRO A 115 11.81 -8.91 6.03
CA PRO A 115 13.03 -8.10 6.18
C PRO A 115 13.24 -7.10 5.03
N GLY A 116 12.42 -7.05 3.99
CA GLY A 116 12.57 -6.14 2.84
C GLY A 116 13.85 -6.29 2.02
N GLY A 117 14.68 -7.29 2.35
CA GLY A 117 15.96 -7.58 1.72
C GLY A 117 16.42 -9.01 2.01
N GLY A 118 17.67 -9.34 1.68
CA GLY A 118 18.29 -10.65 1.98
C GLY A 118 18.87 -10.73 3.40
N PRO A 119 19.49 -11.88 3.76
CA PRO A 119 20.09 -12.08 5.08
C PRO A 119 21.25 -11.11 5.38
N ILE A 120 22.03 -10.71 4.36
CA ILE A 120 23.16 -9.78 4.52
C ILE A 120 22.65 -8.39 4.83
N GLU A 121 21.65 -7.91 4.10
CA GLU A 121 20.97 -6.63 4.30
C GLU A 121 20.32 -6.58 5.68
N SER A 122 19.62 -7.65 6.06
CA SER A 122 19.02 -7.77 7.40
C SER A 122 20.07 -7.70 8.51
N ALA A 123 21.23 -8.32 8.33
CA ALA A 123 22.35 -8.23 9.28
C ALA A 123 22.96 -6.81 9.32
N ALA A 124 23.04 -6.11 8.19
CA ALA A 124 23.52 -4.74 8.11
C ALA A 124 22.57 -3.72 8.78
N LEU A 125 21.27 -3.95 8.69
CA LEU A 125 20.23 -3.09 9.31
C LEU A 125 20.13 -3.26 10.82
N ARG A 126 20.69 -4.36 11.40
CA ARG A 126 20.66 -4.58 12.85
C ARG A 126 21.62 -3.68 13.60
N ARG A 127 21.13 -3.11 14.69
CA ARG A 127 21.96 -2.34 15.61
C ARG A 127 22.98 -3.21 16.37
N ASN A 128 22.59 -4.40 16.82
CA ASN A 128 23.46 -5.33 17.54
C ASN A 128 23.54 -6.66 16.79
N ARG A 129 24.69 -6.90 16.14
CA ARG A 129 24.95 -8.11 15.34
C ARG A 129 25.33 -9.32 16.17
N ASN A 130 25.68 -9.11 17.45
CA ASN A 130 26.14 -10.17 18.36
C ASN A 130 24.98 -10.86 19.11
N ILE A 131 23.79 -10.29 19.04
CA ILE A 131 22.58 -10.89 19.62
C ILE A 131 21.91 -11.73 18.52
N PRO A 132 21.61 -13.02 18.76
CA PRO A 132 20.81 -13.81 17.85
C PRO A 132 19.48 -13.13 17.51
N LEU A 133 18.96 -13.35 16.30
CA LEU A 133 17.60 -12.93 15.96
C LEU A 133 16.62 -13.62 16.90
N GLN A 134 15.99 -12.84 17.75
CA GLN A 134 14.76 -13.24 18.40
C GLN A 134 13.60 -12.73 17.54
N ASP A 135 12.56 -13.54 17.35
CA ASP A 135 11.32 -13.09 16.74
C ASP A 135 10.51 -12.34 17.82
N ASP A 136 10.85 -11.06 18.00
CA ASP A 136 10.22 -10.15 18.95
C ASP A 136 9.13 -9.27 18.32
N PHE A 137 8.68 -9.63 17.12
CA PHE A 137 7.73 -8.83 16.34
C PHE A 137 6.43 -8.54 17.11
N LEU A 138 5.90 -9.51 17.86
CA LEU A 138 4.65 -9.32 18.62
C LEU A 138 4.84 -8.36 19.80
N ASP A 139 6.01 -8.40 20.44
CA ASP A 139 6.37 -7.46 21.50
C ASP A 139 6.52 -6.05 20.94
N GLN A 140 7.24 -5.91 19.82
CA GLN A 140 7.39 -4.64 19.12
C GLN A 140 6.05 -4.07 18.63
N LEU A 141 5.14 -4.92 18.12
CA LEU A 141 3.80 -4.52 17.70
C LEU A 141 2.98 -4.02 18.90
N SER A 142 3.05 -4.73 20.04
CA SER A 142 2.37 -4.33 21.27
C SER A 142 2.89 -2.99 21.79
N GLU A 143 4.21 -2.80 21.80
CA GLU A 143 4.84 -1.52 22.16
C GLU A 143 4.43 -0.40 21.21
N LEU A 144 4.41 -0.65 19.90
CA LEU A 144 4.01 0.33 18.89
C LEU A 144 2.58 0.81 19.10
N ILE A 145 1.65 -0.12 19.34
CA ILE A 145 0.26 0.21 19.70
C ILE A 145 0.22 1.05 20.97
N ALA A 146 0.95 0.63 22.02
CA ALA A 146 0.98 1.33 23.29
C ALA A 146 1.59 2.75 23.17
N PHE A 147 2.62 2.96 22.34
CA PHE A 147 3.16 4.29 22.05
C PHE A 147 2.17 5.18 21.28
N LEU A 148 1.52 4.65 20.26
CA LEU A 148 0.59 5.41 19.43
C LEU A 148 -0.66 5.84 20.21
N HIS A 149 -1.16 5.00 21.12
CA HIS A 149 -2.43 5.19 21.82
C HIS A 149 -2.30 5.41 23.33
N ARG A 150 -1.08 5.64 23.85
CA ARG A 150 -0.80 5.83 25.29
C ARG A 150 -1.28 4.66 26.16
N GLY A 151 -1.12 3.43 25.65
CA GLY A 151 -1.68 2.21 26.23
C GLY A 151 -0.79 1.50 27.26
N PHE A 152 0.37 2.04 27.66
CA PHE A 152 1.21 1.41 28.66
C PHE A 152 0.57 1.45 30.05
N PRO A 153 0.56 0.33 30.80
CA PRO A 153 0.16 0.32 32.19
C PRO A 153 0.98 1.33 33.02
N ALA A 154 0.39 1.95 34.03
CA ALA A 154 1.06 2.98 34.84
C ALA A 154 2.38 2.51 35.48
N ALA A 155 2.50 1.22 35.80
CA ALA A 155 3.72 0.62 36.35
C ALA A 155 4.80 0.33 35.28
N HIS A 156 4.47 0.39 33.99
CA HIS A 156 5.41 0.12 32.91
C HIS A 156 6.45 1.25 32.80
N PRO A 157 7.76 0.97 32.62
CA PRO A 157 8.77 2.02 32.47
C PRO A 157 8.48 3.05 31.39
N PHE A 158 7.88 2.62 30.28
CA PHE A 158 7.57 3.47 29.13
C PHE A 158 6.28 4.28 29.29
N SER A 159 5.49 4.08 30.36
CA SER A 159 4.28 4.87 30.64
C SER A 159 4.55 6.38 30.78
N ARG A 160 5.79 6.76 31.12
CA ARG A 160 6.23 8.15 31.26
C ARG A 160 6.76 8.78 29.97
N ILE A 161 6.89 7.99 28.89
CA ILE A 161 7.37 8.49 27.60
C ILE A 161 6.24 9.22 26.90
N LEU A 162 6.44 10.51 26.63
CA LEU A 162 5.58 11.29 25.74
C LEU A 162 6.08 11.14 24.32
N VAL A 163 5.31 10.45 23.49
CA VAL A 163 5.62 10.33 22.05
C VAL A 163 5.33 11.65 21.33
N SER A 164 6.37 12.29 20.82
CA SER A 164 6.27 13.57 20.11
C SER A 164 6.19 13.40 18.58
N PRO A 165 5.52 14.35 17.87
CA PRO A 165 4.73 15.45 18.39
C PRO A 165 3.40 14.98 19.01
N ASP A 166 2.96 15.68 20.06
CA ASP A 166 1.69 15.41 20.73
C ASP A 166 0.54 16.11 19.98
N ALA A 167 0.25 15.64 18.75
CA ALA A 167 -0.85 16.12 17.94
C ALA A 167 -2.12 15.29 18.19
N PRO A 168 -3.33 15.87 18.05
CA PRO A 168 -4.58 15.15 18.14
C PRO A 168 -4.68 14.01 17.11
N GLY A 169 -5.27 12.89 17.49
CA GLY A 169 -5.41 11.71 16.64
C GLY A 169 -4.13 10.88 16.53
N SER A 170 -4.14 9.90 15.65
CA SER A 170 -3.05 8.95 15.41
C SER A 170 -3.12 8.45 13.96
N PRO A 171 -2.02 7.96 13.34
CA PRO A 171 -2.10 7.26 12.08
C PRO A 171 -2.94 5.99 12.20
N ASP A 172 -3.63 5.60 11.12
CA ASP A 172 -4.32 4.30 11.04
C ASP A 172 -3.27 3.19 10.91
N LEU A 173 -3.23 2.29 11.89
CA LEU A 173 -2.28 1.17 11.90
C LEU A 173 -2.86 -0.02 11.13
N TRP A 174 -2.10 -0.55 10.16
CA TRP A 174 -2.44 -1.70 9.33
C TRP A 174 -1.39 -2.80 9.46
N LEU A 175 -1.83 -4.06 9.60
CA LEU A 175 -0.91 -5.19 9.50
C LEU A 175 -0.90 -5.74 8.07
N LEU A 176 0.31 -5.90 7.51
CA LEU A 176 0.54 -6.41 6.16
C LEU A 176 1.20 -7.78 6.19
N GLY A 177 0.82 -8.62 5.23
CA GLY A 177 1.48 -9.90 5.07
C GLY A 177 0.92 -10.73 3.92
N SER A 178 1.47 -11.93 3.72
CA SER A 178 1.08 -12.87 2.67
C SER A 178 0.97 -14.31 3.20
N SER A 179 0.58 -14.47 4.49
CA SER A 179 0.56 -15.78 5.14
C SER A 179 -0.59 -15.89 6.15
N ALA A 180 -0.92 -17.14 6.51
CA ALA A 180 -1.88 -17.43 7.58
C ALA A 180 -1.48 -16.83 8.93
N TRP A 181 -0.16 -16.77 9.21
CA TRP A 181 0.36 -16.16 10.44
C TRP A 181 -0.01 -14.67 10.54
N SER A 182 0.18 -13.91 9.47
CA SER A 182 -0.15 -12.47 9.48
C SER A 182 -1.66 -12.23 9.60
N ALA A 183 -2.49 -13.09 9.01
CA ALA A 183 -3.93 -13.04 9.16
C ALA A 183 -4.38 -13.30 10.61
N ALA A 184 -3.82 -14.33 11.25
CA ALA A 184 -4.08 -14.66 12.65
C ALA A 184 -3.62 -13.51 13.58
N THR A 185 -2.43 -12.96 13.37
CA THR A 185 -1.93 -11.83 14.15
C THR A 185 -2.82 -10.60 13.99
N ALA A 186 -3.24 -10.25 12.76
CA ALA A 186 -4.13 -9.11 12.55
C ALA A 186 -5.48 -9.28 13.25
N SER A 187 -6.07 -10.49 13.21
CA SER A 187 -7.34 -10.79 13.86
C SER A 187 -7.25 -10.70 15.38
N GLU A 188 -6.16 -11.21 15.98
CA GLU A 188 -5.91 -11.19 17.41
C GLU A 188 -5.68 -9.77 17.95
N PHE A 189 -4.90 -8.96 17.22
CA PHE A 189 -4.62 -7.58 17.57
C PHE A 189 -5.72 -6.59 17.20
N GLY A 190 -6.79 -7.04 16.54
CA GLY A 190 -7.91 -6.20 16.11
C GLY A 190 -7.53 -5.13 15.08
N LEU A 191 -6.47 -5.40 14.30
CA LEU A 191 -5.94 -4.47 13.29
C LEU A 191 -6.59 -4.71 11.93
N PRO A 192 -6.81 -3.67 11.12
CA PRO A 192 -7.10 -3.84 9.70
C PRO A 192 -5.94 -4.57 9.00
N TYR A 193 -6.29 -5.39 8.00
CA TYR A 193 -5.37 -6.33 7.37
C TYR A 193 -5.24 -6.13 5.86
N ALA A 194 -4.01 -6.11 5.36
CA ALA A 194 -3.73 -6.06 3.92
C ALA A 194 -2.92 -7.28 3.48
N PHE A 195 -3.53 -8.14 2.65
CA PHE A 195 -2.87 -9.32 2.09
C PHE A 195 -2.12 -8.99 0.80
N ALA A 196 -0.82 -9.29 0.74
CA ALA A 196 0.04 -9.03 -0.42
C ALA A 196 -0.09 -10.14 -1.48
N HIS A 197 -1.24 -10.18 -2.17
CA HIS A 197 -1.56 -11.20 -3.18
C HIS A 197 -0.61 -11.17 -4.39
N PHE A 198 -0.17 -10.00 -4.84
CA PHE A 198 0.78 -9.86 -5.96
C PHE A 198 2.14 -10.55 -5.69
N PHE A 199 2.49 -10.69 -4.40
CA PHE A 199 3.72 -11.35 -3.96
C PHE A 199 3.54 -12.86 -3.84
N SER A 200 2.49 -13.31 -3.14
CA SER A 200 2.13 -14.72 -2.98
C SER A 200 0.63 -14.88 -3.17
N GLY A 201 0.21 -15.41 -4.32
CA GLY A 201 -1.20 -15.62 -4.62
C GLY A 201 -1.84 -16.76 -3.85
N GLU A 202 -1.03 -17.71 -3.37
CA GLU A 202 -1.52 -18.88 -2.64
C GLU A 202 -2.03 -18.51 -1.24
N GLY A 203 -3.11 -19.14 -0.82
CA GLY A 203 -3.67 -18.96 0.52
C GLY A 203 -4.39 -17.62 0.75
N THR A 204 -4.56 -16.76 -0.26
CA THR A 204 -5.22 -15.45 -0.12
C THR A 204 -6.62 -15.58 0.46
N ARG A 205 -7.45 -16.45 -0.10
CA ARG A 205 -8.81 -16.67 0.37
C ARG A 205 -8.83 -17.16 1.81
N SER A 206 -8.13 -18.25 2.10
CA SER A 206 -8.11 -18.84 3.42
C SER A 206 -7.58 -17.89 4.51
N ALA A 207 -6.59 -17.06 4.18
CA ALA A 207 -6.06 -16.05 5.10
C ALA A 207 -7.08 -14.94 5.39
N ILE A 208 -7.73 -14.40 4.36
CA ILE A 208 -8.75 -13.34 4.53
C ILE A 208 -9.98 -13.88 5.26
N GLU A 209 -10.48 -15.07 4.91
CA GLU A 209 -11.60 -15.72 5.60
C GLU A 209 -11.27 -16.02 7.07
N HIS A 210 -10.05 -16.50 7.35
CA HIS A 210 -9.59 -16.70 8.73
C HIS A 210 -9.59 -15.38 9.51
N TYR A 211 -8.98 -14.33 8.95
CA TYR A 211 -8.97 -13.01 9.56
C TYR A 211 -10.39 -12.50 9.86
N GLN A 212 -11.31 -12.58 8.88
CA GLN A 212 -12.69 -12.10 9.05
C GLN A 212 -13.46 -12.88 10.12
N ARG A 213 -13.26 -14.21 10.21
CA ARG A 213 -13.94 -15.07 11.17
C ARG A 213 -13.43 -14.90 12.60
N GLU A 214 -12.10 -14.76 12.76
CA GLU A 214 -11.44 -14.74 14.06
C GLU A 214 -11.19 -13.31 14.60
N PHE A 215 -11.60 -12.29 13.85
CA PHE A 215 -11.36 -10.89 14.21
C PHE A 215 -11.94 -10.54 15.60
N ARG A 216 -11.13 -9.88 16.41
CA ARG A 216 -11.49 -9.43 17.76
C ARG A 216 -11.24 -7.94 17.88
N PRO A 217 -12.26 -7.11 18.20
CA PRO A 217 -12.05 -5.70 18.49
C PRO A 217 -11.01 -5.50 19.61
N ASN A 218 -10.09 -4.56 19.42
CA ASN A 218 -9.05 -4.25 20.39
C ASN A 218 -9.25 -2.83 20.95
N PRO A 219 -9.77 -2.67 22.18
CA PRO A 219 -9.99 -1.36 22.80
C PRO A 219 -8.69 -0.56 23.02
N ALA A 220 -7.52 -1.20 23.05
CA ALA A 220 -6.23 -0.50 23.19
C ALA A 220 -5.93 0.43 22.01
N LEU A 221 -6.63 0.28 20.88
CA LEU A 221 -6.51 1.16 19.71
C LEU A 221 -7.31 2.48 19.87
N GLY A 222 -8.02 2.69 21.00
CA GLY A 222 -8.77 3.91 21.27
C GLY A 222 -9.80 4.21 20.16
N ASP A 223 -9.79 5.44 19.64
CA ASP A 223 -10.69 5.89 18.55
C ASP A 223 -10.47 5.13 17.23
N HIS A 224 -9.37 4.41 17.08
CA HIS A 224 -9.08 3.54 15.93
C HIS A 224 -9.57 2.10 16.09
N THR A 225 -10.26 1.77 17.19
CA THR A 225 -10.85 0.45 17.41
C THR A 225 -11.85 0.13 16.31
N ARG A 226 -11.59 -0.96 15.59
CA ARG A 226 -12.54 -1.49 14.59
C ARG A 226 -13.54 -2.41 15.29
N THR A 227 -14.81 -2.23 15.01
CA THR A 227 -15.89 -3.13 15.51
C THR A 227 -16.13 -4.31 14.58
N HIS A 228 -15.65 -4.21 13.34
CA HIS A 228 -15.77 -5.24 12.30
C HIS A 228 -14.41 -5.41 11.58
N PRO A 229 -14.13 -6.61 11.02
CA PRO A 229 -12.91 -6.83 10.26
C PRO A 229 -12.87 -5.93 9.02
N GLU A 230 -11.72 -5.30 8.79
CA GLU A 230 -11.43 -4.50 7.60
C GLU A 230 -10.24 -5.14 6.87
N ALA A 231 -10.52 -5.78 5.73
CA ALA A 231 -9.51 -6.44 4.92
C ALA A 231 -9.42 -5.86 3.53
N MET A 232 -8.20 -5.89 2.96
CA MET A 232 -7.94 -5.60 1.56
C MET A 232 -6.89 -6.57 0.99
N ALA A 233 -6.86 -6.71 -0.33
CA ALA A 233 -5.83 -7.47 -1.03
C ALA A 233 -5.04 -6.54 -1.96
N ALA A 234 -3.71 -6.66 -1.93
CA ALA A 234 -2.83 -5.97 -2.85
C ALA A 234 -2.57 -6.87 -4.07
N VAL A 235 -2.93 -6.39 -5.25
CA VAL A 235 -2.90 -7.15 -6.51
C VAL A 235 -2.06 -6.44 -7.56
N GLY A 236 -1.39 -7.20 -8.43
CA GLY A 236 -0.77 -6.65 -9.62
C GLY A 236 -1.81 -6.36 -10.71
N VAL A 237 -1.67 -5.23 -11.41
CA VAL A 237 -2.54 -4.90 -12.55
C VAL A 237 -1.74 -4.30 -13.68
N ILE A 238 -1.97 -4.79 -14.91
CA ILE A 238 -1.52 -4.19 -16.16
C ILE A 238 -2.74 -3.99 -17.04
N CYS A 239 -3.20 -2.76 -17.15
CA CYS A 239 -4.38 -2.41 -17.95
C CYS A 239 -3.96 -1.58 -19.17
N ALA A 240 -4.42 -1.97 -20.37
CA ALA A 240 -4.17 -1.26 -21.62
C ALA A 240 -5.42 -1.26 -22.49
N GLU A 241 -5.45 -0.44 -23.54
CA GLU A 241 -6.60 -0.31 -24.46
C GLU A 241 -6.90 -1.61 -25.20
N THR A 242 -5.89 -2.43 -25.44
CA THR A 242 -6.04 -3.73 -26.11
C THR A 242 -5.36 -4.83 -25.30
N GLN A 243 -5.86 -6.07 -25.45
CA GLN A 243 -5.25 -7.25 -24.85
C GLN A 243 -3.80 -7.43 -25.30
N ALA A 244 -3.51 -7.24 -26.59
CA ALA A 244 -2.17 -7.38 -27.14
C ALA A 244 -1.16 -6.41 -26.49
N GLU A 245 -1.58 -5.17 -26.24
CA GLU A 245 -0.72 -4.18 -25.56
C GLU A 245 -0.54 -4.51 -24.08
N ALA A 246 -1.60 -4.93 -23.39
CA ALA A 246 -1.52 -5.36 -22.00
C ALA A 246 -0.56 -6.55 -21.86
N ASP A 247 -0.66 -7.54 -22.74
CA ASP A 247 0.23 -8.71 -22.74
C ASP A 247 1.68 -8.32 -23.05
N ARG A 248 1.91 -7.36 -23.96
CA ARG A 248 3.23 -6.83 -24.27
C ARG A 248 3.84 -6.14 -23.05
N LEU A 249 3.10 -5.25 -22.38
CA LEU A 249 3.56 -4.54 -21.18
C LEU A 249 3.84 -5.53 -20.03
N ALA A 250 3.03 -6.58 -19.89
CA ALA A 250 3.18 -7.58 -18.83
C ALA A 250 4.47 -8.41 -18.95
N LEU A 251 5.12 -8.46 -20.11
CA LEU A 251 6.40 -9.17 -20.27
C LEU A 251 7.46 -8.67 -19.30
N SER A 252 7.53 -7.36 -19.05
CA SER A 252 8.48 -6.76 -18.13
C SER A 252 8.31 -7.30 -16.70
N VAL A 253 7.08 -7.36 -16.19
CA VAL A 253 6.81 -7.86 -14.84
C VAL A 253 6.91 -9.38 -14.75
N ARG A 254 6.57 -10.12 -15.80
CA ARG A 254 6.76 -11.58 -15.86
C ARG A 254 8.25 -11.95 -15.74
N LEU A 255 9.11 -11.25 -16.49
CA LEU A 255 10.56 -11.42 -16.37
C LEU A 255 11.06 -11.01 -14.98
N LEU A 256 10.61 -9.88 -14.44
CA LEU A 256 10.94 -9.44 -13.09
C LEU A 256 10.64 -10.51 -12.04
N GLN A 257 9.44 -11.10 -12.06
CA GLN A 257 9.05 -12.15 -11.13
C GLN A 257 9.96 -13.39 -11.22
N LEU A 258 10.40 -13.74 -12.42
CA LEU A 258 11.31 -14.84 -12.63
C LEU A 258 12.71 -14.51 -12.11
N ARG A 259 13.22 -13.32 -12.40
CA ARG A 259 14.51 -12.83 -11.92
C ARG A 259 14.58 -12.78 -10.38
N ILE A 260 13.51 -12.30 -9.71
CA ILE A 260 13.43 -12.26 -8.24
C ILE A 260 13.55 -13.69 -7.64
N ARG A 261 12.89 -14.69 -8.24
CA ARG A 261 13.01 -16.10 -7.79
C ARG A 261 14.44 -16.65 -7.93
N GLN A 262 15.20 -16.13 -8.89
CA GLN A 262 16.60 -16.47 -9.13
C GLN A 262 17.58 -15.58 -8.35
N ASN A 263 17.08 -14.73 -7.46
CA ASN A 263 17.84 -13.71 -6.74
C ASN A 263 18.55 -12.69 -7.67
N ASP A 264 18.04 -12.53 -8.90
CA ASP A 264 18.49 -11.51 -9.84
C ASP A 264 17.69 -10.22 -9.61
N ARG A 265 18.40 -9.15 -9.23
CA ARG A 265 17.82 -7.87 -8.79
C ARG A 265 18.08 -6.75 -9.79
N ARG A 266 18.38 -7.08 -11.05
CA ARG A 266 18.57 -6.09 -12.12
C ARG A 266 17.31 -5.23 -12.35
N PRO A 267 17.47 -3.99 -12.86
CA PRO A 267 16.36 -3.09 -13.22
C PRO A 267 15.32 -3.71 -14.15
N ILE A 268 14.14 -3.09 -14.21
CA ILE A 268 13.01 -3.57 -15.01
C ILE A 268 13.35 -3.49 -16.50
N ALA A 269 13.36 -4.63 -17.18
CA ALA A 269 13.67 -4.72 -18.61
C ALA A 269 12.51 -4.19 -19.48
N PRO A 270 12.78 -3.57 -20.64
CA PRO A 270 11.75 -3.22 -21.61
C PRO A 270 11.09 -4.49 -22.19
N PRO A 271 9.83 -4.41 -22.66
CA PRO A 271 9.08 -5.57 -23.13
C PRO A 271 9.80 -6.42 -24.20
N ALA A 272 10.52 -5.78 -25.13
CA ALA A 272 11.26 -6.51 -26.18
C ALA A 272 12.42 -7.35 -25.61
N GLU A 273 13.20 -6.79 -24.68
CA GLU A 273 14.26 -7.51 -23.99
C GLU A 273 13.67 -8.61 -23.11
N ALA A 274 12.58 -8.32 -22.41
CA ALA A 274 11.90 -9.30 -21.58
C ALA A 274 11.38 -10.48 -22.39
N ALA A 275 10.80 -10.25 -23.58
CA ALA A 275 10.38 -11.31 -24.49
C ALA A 275 11.54 -12.21 -24.91
N ALA A 276 12.67 -11.59 -25.30
CA ALA A 276 13.86 -12.33 -25.74
C ALA A 276 14.47 -13.18 -24.61
N GLU A 277 14.48 -12.67 -23.37
CA GLU A 277 15.01 -13.43 -22.22
C GLU A 277 14.04 -14.55 -21.81
N LEU A 278 12.74 -14.26 -21.72
CA LEU A 278 11.71 -15.24 -21.39
C LEU A 278 11.66 -16.41 -22.38
N SER A 279 11.86 -16.15 -23.68
CA SER A 279 11.91 -17.22 -24.69
C SER A 279 13.04 -18.22 -24.52
N ARG A 280 14.15 -17.82 -23.87
CA ARG A 280 15.30 -18.68 -23.55
C ARG A 280 15.10 -19.49 -22.27
N LEU A 281 14.27 -19.01 -21.34
CA LEU A 281 14.04 -19.60 -20.03
C LEU A 281 12.91 -20.64 -20.03
N GLY A 282 12.20 -20.78 -21.14
CA GLY A 282 11.08 -21.69 -21.29
C GLY A 282 9.75 -21.14 -20.73
N PRO A 283 8.67 -21.89 -20.86
CA PRO A 283 7.35 -21.46 -20.41
C PRO A 283 7.34 -21.23 -18.88
N PRO A 284 6.63 -20.20 -18.41
CA PRO A 284 6.45 -19.99 -16.98
C PRO A 284 5.73 -21.18 -16.34
N LEU A 285 6.06 -21.46 -15.09
CA LEU A 285 5.30 -22.43 -14.30
C LEU A 285 3.83 -21.95 -14.21
N PRO A 286 2.85 -22.86 -14.34
CA PRO A 286 1.44 -22.51 -14.20
C PRO A 286 1.19 -21.91 -12.80
N GLU A 287 0.39 -20.85 -12.75
CA GLU A 287 -0.10 -20.34 -11.47
C GLU A 287 -1.16 -21.30 -10.91
N THR A 288 -0.92 -21.79 -9.70
CA THR A 288 -1.85 -22.68 -8.98
C THR A 288 -2.82 -21.91 -8.09
N ALA A 289 -2.60 -20.63 -7.90
CA ALA A 289 -3.45 -19.76 -7.09
C ALA A 289 -4.84 -19.59 -7.73
N GLU A 290 -5.88 -19.45 -6.89
CA GLU A 290 -7.26 -19.25 -7.33
C GLU A 290 -7.44 -17.96 -8.19
N PHE A 291 -6.67 -16.92 -7.86
CA PHE A 291 -6.66 -15.67 -8.61
C PHE A 291 -5.25 -15.43 -9.17
N PRO A 292 -5.13 -14.80 -10.36
CA PRO A 292 -3.82 -14.45 -10.89
C PRO A 292 -3.18 -13.36 -10.02
N ARG A 293 -1.85 -13.45 -9.79
CA ARG A 293 -1.13 -12.41 -9.05
C ARG A 293 -1.16 -11.06 -9.77
N TYR A 294 -1.19 -11.09 -11.10
CA TYR A 294 -1.33 -9.93 -11.98
C TYR A 294 -2.54 -10.08 -12.89
N PHE A 295 -3.45 -9.14 -12.80
CA PHE A 295 -4.60 -8.99 -13.70
C PHE A 295 -4.15 -8.20 -14.93
N VAL A 296 -4.12 -8.85 -16.09
CA VAL A 296 -3.58 -8.30 -17.35
C VAL A 296 -4.68 -8.27 -18.40
N GLY A 297 -4.99 -7.10 -18.95
CA GLY A 297 -6.01 -7.02 -19.99
C GLY A 297 -6.57 -5.64 -20.25
N THR A 298 -7.70 -5.63 -20.95
CA THR A 298 -8.48 -4.42 -21.21
C THR A 298 -9.20 -3.94 -19.94
N PRO A 299 -9.68 -2.67 -19.90
CA PRO A 299 -10.41 -2.13 -18.75
C PRO A 299 -11.58 -3.01 -18.32
N ASP A 300 -12.38 -3.51 -19.25
CA ASP A 300 -13.57 -4.34 -18.95
C ASP A 300 -13.17 -5.70 -18.37
N THR A 301 -12.17 -6.35 -18.98
CA THR A 301 -11.67 -7.66 -18.53
C THR A 301 -11.08 -7.55 -17.12
N VAL A 302 -10.22 -6.55 -16.89
CA VAL A 302 -9.59 -6.32 -15.58
C VAL A 302 -10.64 -5.97 -14.53
N LYS A 303 -11.57 -5.07 -14.84
CA LYS A 303 -12.66 -4.70 -13.93
C LYS A 303 -13.48 -5.91 -13.51
N ALA A 304 -13.92 -6.74 -14.47
CA ALA A 304 -14.72 -7.92 -14.18
C ALA A 304 -13.99 -8.89 -13.23
N ALA A 305 -12.71 -9.14 -13.51
CA ALA A 305 -11.87 -10.03 -12.70
C ALA A 305 -11.61 -9.49 -11.28
N LEU A 306 -11.35 -8.18 -11.13
CA LEU A 306 -11.17 -7.53 -9.83
C LEU A 306 -12.47 -7.54 -8.99
N LEU A 307 -13.62 -7.32 -9.61
CA LEU A 307 -14.93 -7.40 -8.95
C LEU A 307 -15.25 -8.82 -8.51
N ASP A 308 -14.95 -9.84 -9.31
CA ASP A 308 -15.11 -11.25 -8.96
C ASP A 308 -14.24 -11.60 -7.74
N MET A 309 -12.96 -11.23 -7.77
CA MET A 309 -12.05 -11.44 -6.63
C MET A 309 -12.56 -10.75 -5.36
N ALA A 310 -12.92 -9.47 -5.44
CA ALA A 310 -13.41 -8.71 -4.29
C ALA A 310 -14.69 -9.32 -3.69
N THR A 311 -15.60 -9.78 -4.56
CA THR A 311 -16.85 -10.46 -4.15
C THR A 311 -16.55 -11.79 -3.46
N LYS A 312 -15.70 -12.62 -4.03
CA LYS A 312 -15.33 -13.93 -3.48
C LYS A 312 -14.57 -13.83 -2.16
N LEU A 313 -13.79 -12.77 -1.96
CA LEU A 313 -13.07 -12.48 -0.72
C LEU A 313 -13.89 -11.69 0.31
N ASN A 314 -15.10 -11.24 -0.07
CA ASN A 314 -15.93 -10.36 0.76
C ASN A 314 -15.16 -9.12 1.27
N ILE A 315 -14.46 -8.45 0.36
CA ILE A 315 -13.70 -7.21 0.63
C ILE A 315 -14.21 -6.08 -0.25
N ASN A 316 -14.05 -4.84 0.21
CA ASN A 316 -14.53 -3.64 -0.48
C ASN A 316 -13.41 -2.69 -0.91
N GLU A 317 -12.15 -3.10 -0.78
CA GLU A 317 -10.99 -2.35 -1.21
C GLU A 317 -9.89 -3.26 -1.78
N LEU A 318 -9.33 -2.88 -2.92
CA LEU A 318 -8.16 -3.51 -3.52
C LEU A 318 -7.03 -2.48 -3.65
N VAL A 319 -5.80 -2.92 -3.37
CA VAL A 319 -4.60 -2.10 -3.54
C VAL A 319 -3.89 -2.53 -4.80
N VAL A 320 -3.80 -1.63 -5.77
CA VAL A 320 -3.25 -1.91 -7.10
C VAL A 320 -1.76 -1.60 -7.12
N ASN A 321 -0.95 -2.58 -7.54
CA ASN A 321 0.46 -2.43 -7.88
C ASN A 321 0.65 -2.58 -9.38
N THR A 322 1.16 -1.56 -10.06
CA THR A 322 1.44 -1.60 -11.50
C THR A 322 2.93 -1.40 -11.72
N ILE A 323 3.59 -2.39 -12.32
CA ILE A 323 5.00 -2.34 -12.69
C ILE A 323 5.12 -2.50 -14.21
N THR A 324 5.57 -1.45 -14.88
CA THR A 324 5.91 -1.41 -16.30
C THR A 324 7.29 -0.80 -16.47
N HIS A 325 7.96 -1.06 -17.59
CA HIS A 325 9.20 -0.36 -17.93
C HIS A 325 8.93 1.13 -18.23
N ASP A 326 7.89 1.41 -19.03
CA ASP A 326 7.50 2.76 -19.41
C ASP A 326 6.60 3.41 -18.35
N HIS A 327 6.98 4.59 -17.86
CA HIS A 327 6.22 5.30 -16.84
C HIS A 327 4.91 5.88 -17.40
N ALA A 328 4.88 6.31 -18.66
CA ALA A 328 3.65 6.82 -19.29
C ALA A 328 2.61 5.70 -19.44
N ALA A 329 3.03 4.50 -19.85
CA ALA A 329 2.16 3.32 -19.87
C ALA A 329 1.66 2.95 -18.47
N ARG A 330 2.49 3.14 -17.44
CA ARG A 330 2.09 2.97 -16.04
C ARG A 330 0.98 3.93 -15.62
N LEU A 331 1.15 5.23 -15.87
CA LEU A 331 0.11 6.23 -15.62
C LEU A 331 -1.17 5.93 -16.39
N ARG A 332 -1.04 5.53 -17.66
CA ARG A 332 -2.17 5.18 -18.51
C ARG A 332 -2.97 4.00 -17.96
N SER A 333 -2.30 2.97 -17.42
CA SER A 333 -2.95 1.83 -16.79
C SER A 333 -3.84 2.27 -15.61
N TYR A 334 -3.39 3.19 -14.77
CA TYR A 334 -4.20 3.74 -13.68
C TYR A 334 -5.37 4.60 -14.20
N SER A 335 -5.17 5.39 -15.26
CA SER A 335 -6.25 6.16 -15.88
C SER A 335 -7.36 5.25 -16.40
N LEU A 336 -7.00 4.21 -17.15
CA LEU A 336 -7.95 3.23 -17.68
C LEU A 336 -8.74 2.51 -16.57
N LEU A 337 -8.08 2.18 -15.46
CA LEU A 337 -8.77 1.63 -14.28
C LEU A 337 -9.73 2.63 -13.65
N ALA A 338 -9.31 3.88 -13.48
CA ALA A 338 -10.17 4.92 -12.91
C ALA A 338 -11.42 5.16 -13.74
N ASP A 339 -11.28 5.21 -15.07
CA ASP A 339 -12.39 5.34 -16.01
C ASP A 339 -13.33 4.12 -15.92
N ALA A 340 -12.76 2.90 -15.94
CA ALA A 340 -13.54 1.67 -15.87
C ALA A 340 -14.37 1.58 -14.58
N PHE A 341 -13.79 1.98 -13.44
CA PHE A 341 -14.47 1.97 -12.13
C PHE A 341 -15.27 3.24 -11.84
N ALA A 342 -15.28 4.21 -12.76
CA ALA A 342 -15.89 5.52 -12.59
C ALA A 342 -15.48 6.20 -11.26
N LEU A 343 -14.15 6.22 -11.00
CA LEU A 343 -13.59 6.87 -9.83
C LEU A 343 -13.70 8.39 -10.01
N ASN A 344 -14.63 9.04 -9.30
CA ASN A 344 -14.82 10.49 -9.36
C ASN A 344 -14.14 11.15 -8.15
N SER A 345 -13.09 11.93 -8.38
CA SER A 345 -12.35 12.68 -7.34
C SER A 345 -13.22 13.69 -6.59
N THR A 346 -14.17 14.36 -7.28
CA THR A 346 -14.99 15.43 -6.71
C THR A 346 -16.19 14.95 -5.90
N LYS A 347 -16.76 13.78 -6.17
CA LYS A 347 -17.91 13.26 -5.40
C LYS A 347 -17.52 12.62 -4.08
N ARG A 348 -16.35 11.98 -3.98
CA ARG A 348 -15.93 11.26 -2.75
C ARG A 348 -15.56 12.19 -1.60
N VAL A 349 -14.97 13.35 -1.90
CA VAL A 349 -14.60 14.34 -0.86
C VAL A 349 -15.85 14.90 -0.17
N ALA A 350 -16.96 15.03 -0.88
CA ALA A 350 -18.21 15.52 -0.31
C ALA A 350 -18.93 14.50 0.58
N ASP A 351 -18.79 13.20 0.30
CA ASP A 351 -19.51 12.13 1.01
C ASP A 351 -18.75 11.62 2.25
N GLU A 352 -17.44 11.86 2.36
CA GLU A 352 -16.58 11.41 3.48
C GLU A 352 -16.26 12.51 4.51
N LEU A 353 -16.63 13.76 4.26
CA LEU A 353 -16.42 14.86 5.21
C LEU A 353 -17.54 14.93 6.26
N PRO A 354 -17.22 15.18 7.55
CA PRO A 354 -18.23 15.50 8.56
C PRO A 354 -19.12 16.64 8.09
N PHE A 355 -20.41 16.51 8.32
CA PHE A 355 -21.49 17.39 7.80
C PHE A 355 -21.22 18.92 7.87
N GLY A 356 -20.35 19.38 8.81
CA GLY A 356 -19.97 20.79 8.95
C GLY A 356 -18.92 21.28 7.94
N ILE A 357 -18.01 20.41 7.46
CA ILE A 357 -16.90 20.80 6.56
C ILE A 357 -17.36 20.80 5.10
N ALA A 358 -18.24 19.88 4.72
CA ALA A 358 -18.85 19.87 3.38
C ALA A 358 -19.63 21.16 3.07
N THR A 359 -20.28 21.73 4.08
CA THR A 359 -21.02 23.01 3.95
C THR A 359 -20.09 24.21 3.83
N ALA A 360 -18.93 24.19 4.51
CA ALA A 360 -17.92 25.25 4.42
C ALA A 360 -17.21 25.26 3.06
N LEU A 361 -16.88 24.10 2.51
CA LEU A 361 -16.28 23.99 1.17
C LEU A 361 -17.22 24.44 0.05
N LYS A 362 -18.51 24.08 0.13
CA LYS A 362 -19.52 24.58 -0.83
C LYS A 362 -19.67 26.10 -0.77
N LYS A 363 -19.58 26.71 0.42
CA LYS A 363 -19.58 28.17 0.58
C LYS A 363 -18.32 28.81 0.00
N MET A 364 -17.13 28.22 0.17
CA MET A 364 -15.89 28.76 -0.42
C MET A 364 -15.90 28.68 -1.95
N GLN A 365 -16.39 27.60 -2.53
CA GLN A 365 -16.51 27.47 -3.99
C GLN A 365 -17.54 28.44 -4.59
N SER A 366 -18.63 28.73 -3.89
CA SER A 366 -19.60 29.74 -4.32
C SER A 366 -19.07 31.18 -4.23
N PHE A 367 -18.15 31.47 -3.28
CA PHE A 367 -17.48 32.77 -3.20
C PHE A 367 -16.45 32.98 -4.32
N GLN A 368 -15.74 31.91 -4.75
CA GLN A 368 -14.81 31.99 -5.89
C GLN A 368 -15.53 32.13 -7.24
N ALA A 369 -16.71 31.50 -7.39
CA ALA A 369 -17.52 31.63 -8.60
C ALA A 369 -18.18 33.00 -8.77
N ASN A 370 -18.52 33.68 -7.67
CA ASN A 370 -19.16 34.98 -7.68
C ASN A 370 -18.18 36.18 -7.59
N GLY A 371 -16.86 35.91 -7.45
CA GLY A 371 -15.83 36.95 -7.35
C GLY A 371 -15.16 37.36 -8.68
N ILE A 372 -15.60 36.79 -9.81
CA ILE A 372 -15.02 37.06 -11.15
C ILE A 372 -15.87 38.02 -12.00
N GLU A 373 -17.05 38.49 -11.47
CA GLU A 373 -17.86 39.47 -12.16
C GLU A 373 -17.91 40.81 -11.42
N SER A 374 -16.78 41.41 -11.11
CA SER A 374 -16.73 42.87 -10.86
C SER A 374 -15.28 43.34 -10.70
N ASN A 375 -14.60 43.58 -11.83
CA ASN A 375 -13.78 44.78 -12.12
C ASN A 375 -13.15 44.64 -13.51
#